data_efd51d6f0eecbfb69dbe43e1baa574d2
#
_entry.id   efd51d6f0eecbfb69dbe43e1baa574d2
#
_cell.length_a   1.000
_cell.length_b   1.000
_cell.length_c   1.000
_cell.angle_alpha   90.00
_cell.angle_beta   90.00
_cell.angle_gamma   90.00
#
_symmetry.space_group_name_H-M   'P 1'
#
loop_
_entity.id
_entity.type
_entity.pdbx_description
1 polymer ?
#
loop_
_entity_poly.entity_id
_entity_poly.type
_entity_poly.pdbx_seq_one_letter_code
_entity_poly.pdbx_strand_id
1 'polypeptide(L)'
;MRLSIAARRAAEGTREGDSVSVNGVCLTVGERDGQILTFYAMPETLRRTALGGLVEGGAVNLERAMAAGSRFGGHIVQGHVDGVGVVLGMRPEGEAEIWEFGAPEAVLRYAVEKGSVCVDGISLTLVSVTRGSFTVSVLPQTRTNTNLGELGEGDRVNLEADVIGKYVERLLAPRIERFATTERSVEDAV
;
A
#
# COMPACT_ATOMS: atom_id res chain seq x y z
N MET A 1 -19.63 -5.37 2.35
CA MET A 1 -19.81 -4.78 1.00
C MET A 1 -19.47 -5.82 -0.03
N ARG A 2 -20.29 -5.95 -1.09
CA ARG A 2 -20.00 -6.79 -2.26
C ARG A 2 -19.37 -5.90 -3.35
N LEU A 3 -18.22 -6.30 -3.87
CA LEU A 3 -17.50 -5.64 -4.95
C LEU A 3 -17.48 -6.58 -6.15
N SER A 4 -18.10 -6.21 -7.26
CA SER A 4 -18.01 -6.93 -8.53
C SER A 4 -17.21 -6.12 -9.51
N ILE A 5 -16.06 -6.65 -9.96
CA ILE A 5 -15.03 -5.91 -10.69
C ILE A 5 -14.79 -6.60 -12.02
N ALA A 6 -14.83 -5.83 -13.11
CA ALA A 6 -14.40 -6.29 -14.44
C ALA A 6 -12.87 -6.43 -14.46
N ALA A 7 -12.36 -7.66 -14.54
CA ALA A 7 -10.98 -8.01 -14.24
C ALA A 7 -10.32 -8.80 -15.37
N ARG A 8 -10.32 -8.28 -16.60
CA ARG A 8 -9.86 -9.00 -17.82
C ARG A 8 -8.63 -9.87 -17.58
N ARG A 9 -7.48 -9.24 -17.23
CA ARG A 9 -6.21 -9.95 -17.01
C ARG A 9 -6.17 -10.68 -15.68
N ALA A 10 -6.67 -10.04 -14.61
CA ALA A 10 -6.64 -10.65 -13.29
C ALA A 10 -7.59 -11.85 -13.16
N ALA A 11 -8.63 -11.95 -13.98
CA ALA A 11 -9.52 -13.11 -14.00
C ALA A 11 -8.91 -14.34 -14.70
N GLU A 12 -7.89 -14.17 -15.56
CA GLU A 12 -7.27 -15.29 -16.25
C GLU A 12 -6.58 -16.23 -15.25
N GLY A 13 -7.04 -17.48 -15.17
CA GLY A 13 -6.50 -18.49 -14.25
C GLY A 13 -6.83 -18.29 -12.78
N THR A 14 -7.52 -17.20 -12.39
CA THR A 14 -8.01 -16.98 -11.03
C THR A 14 -9.23 -17.85 -10.76
N ARG A 15 -9.33 -18.40 -9.56
CA ARG A 15 -10.43 -19.27 -9.08
C ARG A 15 -11.05 -18.68 -7.82
N GLU A 16 -12.25 -19.12 -7.50
CA GLU A 16 -12.86 -18.88 -6.19
C GLU A 16 -11.92 -19.38 -5.08
N GLY A 17 -11.77 -18.60 -4.03
CA GLY A 17 -10.82 -18.84 -2.95
C GLY A 17 -9.42 -18.26 -3.17
N ASP A 18 -9.05 -17.85 -4.38
CA ASP A 18 -7.77 -17.20 -4.63
C ASP A 18 -7.73 -15.79 -4.03
N SER A 19 -6.53 -15.33 -3.70
CA SER A 19 -6.28 -13.95 -3.25
C SER A 19 -5.95 -13.04 -4.43
N VAL A 20 -6.59 -11.88 -4.45
CA VAL A 20 -6.32 -10.78 -5.39
C VAL A 20 -6.23 -9.48 -4.62
N SER A 21 -5.21 -8.70 -4.88
CA SER A 21 -5.07 -7.33 -4.39
C SER A 21 -6.01 -6.41 -5.18
N VAL A 22 -6.86 -5.66 -4.47
CA VAL A 22 -7.75 -4.62 -5.01
C VAL A 22 -7.33 -3.29 -4.40
N ASN A 23 -6.76 -2.39 -5.17
CA ASN A 23 -6.14 -1.16 -4.67
C ASN A 23 -5.25 -1.44 -3.43
N GLY A 24 -4.37 -2.45 -3.51
CA GLY A 24 -3.46 -2.80 -2.41
C GLY A 24 -4.12 -3.52 -1.23
N VAL A 25 -5.40 -3.90 -1.32
CA VAL A 25 -6.08 -4.67 -0.28
C VAL A 25 -6.22 -6.11 -0.72
N CYS A 26 -5.62 -7.04 0.01
CA CYS A 26 -5.76 -8.47 -0.24
C CYS A 26 -7.19 -8.94 0.07
N LEU A 27 -7.90 -9.36 -0.97
CA LEU A 27 -9.25 -9.88 -0.86
C LEU A 27 -9.34 -11.29 -1.46
N THR A 28 -10.17 -12.12 -0.86
CA THR A 28 -10.47 -13.46 -1.40
C THR A 28 -11.57 -13.37 -2.45
N VAL A 29 -11.37 -13.99 -3.60
CA VAL A 29 -12.39 -14.13 -4.64
C VAL A 29 -13.52 -15.01 -4.13
N GLY A 30 -14.71 -14.44 -3.99
CA GLY A 30 -15.91 -15.16 -3.56
C GLY A 30 -16.62 -15.83 -4.71
N GLU A 31 -16.74 -15.16 -5.85
CA GLU A 31 -17.40 -15.68 -7.06
C GLU A 31 -16.61 -15.22 -8.29
N ARG A 32 -16.63 -16.06 -9.33
CA ARG A 32 -16.10 -15.71 -10.66
C ARG A 32 -17.13 -16.00 -11.74
N ASP A 33 -17.46 -14.98 -12.52
CA ASP A 33 -18.28 -15.12 -13.73
C ASP A 33 -17.55 -14.52 -14.93
N GLY A 34 -16.98 -15.39 -15.75
CA GLY A 34 -16.19 -15.00 -16.90
C GLY A 34 -14.99 -14.09 -16.51
N GLN A 35 -15.08 -12.81 -16.86
CA GLN A 35 -14.10 -11.78 -16.54
C GLN A 35 -14.48 -10.92 -15.32
N ILE A 36 -15.56 -11.26 -14.63
CA ILE A 36 -15.99 -10.55 -13.42
C ILE A 36 -15.53 -11.35 -12.21
N LEU A 37 -14.82 -10.67 -11.32
CA LEU A 37 -14.46 -11.18 -9.99
C LEU A 37 -15.31 -10.48 -8.94
N THR A 38 -15.92 -11.25 -8.05
CA THR A 38 -16.71 -10.73 -6.93
C THR A 38 -16.00 -10.99 -5.62
N PHE A 39 -15.90 -9.95 -4.81
CA PHE A 39 -15.27 -9.96 -3.50
C PHE A 39 -16.25 -9.52 -2.42
N TYR A 40 -16.06 -10.01 -1.20
CA TYR A 40 -16.85 -9.61 -0.03
C TYR A 40 -15.94 -8.91 0.99
N ALA A 41 -15.94 -7.57 0.99
CA ALA A 41 -15.20 -6.79 1.96
C ALA A 41 -15.95 -6.73 3.30
N MET A 42 -15.26 -7.14 4.37
CA MET A 42 -15.78 -7.10 5.72
C MET A 42 -15.88 -5.66 6.25
N PRO A 43 -16.74 -5.36 7.24
CA PRO A 43 -16.86 -4.02 7.80
C PRO A 43 -15.53 -3.46 8.33
N GLU A 44 -14.67 -4.28 8.89
CA GLU A 44 -13.34 -3.86 9.36
C GLU A 44 -12.45 -3.43 8.18
N THR A 45 -12.45 -4.17 7.09
CA THR A 45 -11.72 -3.82 5.87
C THR A 45 -12.15 -2.44 5.35
N LEU A 46 -13.47 -2.19 5.32
CA LEU A 46 -14.00 -0.89 4.85
C LEU A 46 -13.64 0.27 5.77
N ARG A 47 -13.53 0.03 7.10
CA ARG A 47 -13.11 1.06 8.04
C ARG A 47 -11.63 1.41 7.92
N ARG A 48 -10.79 0.41 7.65
CA ARG A 48 -9.33 0.55 7.63
C ARG A 48 -8.74 0.90 6.27
N THR A 49 -9.54 0.86 5.21
CA THR A 49 -9.07 1.06 3.84
C THR A 49 -9.88 2.13 3.11
N ALA A 50 -9.38 2.57 1.97
CA ALA A 50 -10.08 3.47 1.07
C ALA A 50 -11.18 2.76 0.24
N LEU A 51 -11.32 1.42 0.33
CA LEU A 51 -12.32 0.68 -0.45
C LEU A 51 -13.78 1.12 -0.18
N GLY A 52 -14.06 1.62 1.02
CA GLY A 52 -15.38 2.15 1.36
C GLY A 52 -15.82 3.37 0.54
N GLY A 53 -14.87 4.05 -0.09
CA GLY A 53 -15.11 5.22 -0.96
C GLY A 53 -15.23 4.88 -2.45
N LEU A 54 -15.09 3.61 -2.85
CA LEU A 54 -15.23 3.22 -4.25
C LEU A 54 -16.64 3.50 -4.76
N VAL A 55 -16.71 4.02 -5.98
CA VAL A 55 -17.95 4.31 -6.68
C VAL A 55 -18.10 3.35 -7.88
N GLU A 56 -19.35 3.13 -8.30
CA GLU A 56 -19.63 2.33 -9.48
C GLU A 56 -19.00 2.97 -10.73
N GLY A 57 -18.31 2.14 -11.54
CA GLY A 57 -17.60 2.59 -12.74
C GLY A 57 -16.19 3.12 -12.48
N GLY A 58 -15.79 3.32 -11.21
CA GLY A 58 -14.42 3.75 -10.85
C GLY A 58 -13.37 2.69 -11.18
N ALA A 59 -12.18 3.12 -11.56
CA ALA A 59 -11.05 2.24 -11.82
C ALA A 59 -10.40 1.75 -10.51
N VAL A 60 -9.92 0.51 -10.54
CA VAL A 60 -9.15 -0.09 -9.44
C VAL A 60 -7.92 -0.83 -9.99
N ASN A 61 -6.83 -0.79 -9.24
CA ASN A 61 -5.67 -1.62 -9.50
C ASN A 61 -5.96 -3.06 -9.06
N LEU A 62 -5.66 -4.02 -9.91
CA LEU A 62 -5.82 -5.44 -9.61
C LEU A 62 -4.51 -6.18 -9.81
N GLU A 63 -4.09 -6.94 -8.82
CA GLU A 63 -2.94 -7.82 -8.92
C GLU A 63 -3.24 -9.17 -8.26
N ARG A 64 -2.94 -10.28 -8.96
CA ARG A 64 -3.07 -11.62 -8.40
C ARG A 64 -1.93 -11.90 -7.43
N ALA A 65 -2.18 -12.80 -6.46
CA ALA A 65 -1.11 -13.33 -5.63
C ALA A 65 0.04 -13.87 -6.48
N MET A 66 1.26 -13.54 -6.10
CA MET A 66 2.47 -13.93 -6.82
C MET A 66 2.65 -15.44 -6.78
N ALA A 67 2.91 -16.06 -7.93
CA ALA A 67 3.24 -17.48 -8.00
C ALA A 67 4.68 -17.75 -7.53
N ALA A 68 4.92 -18.93 -6.97
CA ALA A 68 6.28 -19.37 -6.65
C ALA A 68 7.14 -19.39 -7.93
N GLY A 69 8.31 -18.73 -7.87
CA GLY A 69 9.21 -18.59 -9.02
C GLY A 69 8.95 -17.36 -9.92
N SER A 70 7.94 -16.55 -9.62
CA SER A 70 7.74 -15.26 -10.29
C SER A 70 8.85 -14.26 -9.94
N ARG A 71 9.06 -13.27 -10.82
CA ARG A 71 9.96 -12.14 -10.52
C ARG A 71 9.27 -11.17 -9.58
N PHE A 72 10.04 -10.58 -8.67
CA PHE A 72 9.61 -9.41 -7.92
C PHE A 72 9.67 -8.18 -8.83
N GLY A 73 8.52 -7.54 -9.05
CA GLY A 73 8.42 -6.29 -9.81
C GLY A 73 8.71 -5.03 -8.98
N GLY A 74 8.84 -5.16 -7.67
CA GLY A 74 9.07 -4.10 -6.69
C GLY A 74 9.52 -4.71 -5.36
N HIS A 75 9.05 -4.15 -4.24
CA HIS A 75 9.25 -4.75 -2.90
C HIS A 75 8.17 -5.81 -2.59
N ILE A 76 8.28 -6.46 -1.43
CA ILE A 76 7.28 -7.44 -0.97
C ILE A 76 6.01 -6.69 -0.56
N VAL A 77 4.97 -6.80 -1.37
CA VAL A 77 3.64 -6.25 -1.10
C VAL A 77 2.70 -7.41 -0.76
N GLN A 78 2.03 -7.33 0.38
CA GLN A 78 1.16 -8.39 0.88
C GLN A 78 -0.33 -8.10 0.65
N GLY A 79 -0.67 -6.83 0.40
CA GLY A 79 -2.05 -6.36 0.40
C GLY A 79 -2.60 -6.15 1.82
N HIS A 80 -1.72 -5.95 2.80
CA HIS A 80 -2.07 -5.73 4.20
C HIS A 80 -1.89 -4.25 4.55
N VAL A 81 -2.93 -3.48 4.27
CA VAL A 81 -2.96 -2.02 4.42
C VAL A 81 -2.70 -1.60 5.86
N ASP A 82 -1.71 -0.72 6.06
CA ASP A 82 -1.34 -0.15 7.35
C ASP A 82 -2.14 1.12 7.67
N GLY A 83 -2.62 1.80 6.63
CA GLY A 83 -3.39 3.02 6.79
C GLY A 83 -3.89 3.59 5.48
N VAL A 84 -4.68 4.64 5.60
CA VAL A 84 -5.19 5.40 4.47
C VAL A 84 -4.44 6.72 4.41
N GLY A 85 -3.89 7.02 3.24
CA GLY A 85 -3.30 8.30 2.90
C GLY A 85 -4.22 9.17 2.09
N VAL A 86 -3.79 10.39 1.83
CA VAL A 86 -4.48 11.38 1.01
C VAL A 86 -3.49 11.99 0.03
N VAL A 87 -3.88 12.17 -1.22
CA VAL A 87 -3.10 12.94 -2.20
C VAL A 87 -3.11 14.40 -1.78
N LEU A 88 -1.96 14.96 -1.44
CA LEU A 88 -1.81 16.37 -1.04
C LEU A 88 -1.51 17.29 -2.22
N GLY A 89 -0.96 16.76 -3.29
CA GLY A 89 -0.67 17.51 -4.50
C GLY A 89 0.24 16.76 -5.45
N MET A 90 0.35 17.32 -6.64
CA MET A 90 1.18 16.81 -7.73
C MET A 90 1.85 17.98 -8.43
N ARG A 91 3.10 17.81 -8.81
CA ARG A 91 3.82 18.81 -9.58
C ARG A 91 4.70 18.17 -10.66
N PRO A 92 4.81 18.77 -11.85
CA PRO A 92 5.71 18.28 -12.89
C PRO A 92 7.17 18.29 -12.46
N GLU A 93 7.92 17.27 -12.86
CA GLU A 93 9.38 17.21 -12.72
C GLU A 93 9.98 16.48 -13.93
N GLY A 94 10.40 17.26 -14.94
CA GLY A 94 10.84 16.71 -16.22
C GLY A 94 9.72 15.95 -16.92
N GLU A 95 9.97 14.68 -17.24
CA GLU A 95 8.95 13.79 -17.82
C GLU A 95 8.07 13.08 -16.77
N ALA A 96 8.44 13.17 -15.50
CA ALA A 96 7.71 12.59 -14.39
C ALA A 96 6.88 13.63 -13.65
N GLU A 97 6.10 13.18 -12.68
CA GLU A 97 5.42 14.00 -11.69
C GLU A 97 5.87 13.60 -10.29
N ILE A 98 6.14 14.58 -9.44
CA ILE A 98 6.30 14.35 -8.01
C ILE A 98 4.93 14.42 -7.37
N TRP A 99 4.52 13.32 -6.77
CA TRP A 99 3.30 13.19 -6.01
C TRP A 99 3.59 13.24 -4.52
N GLU A 100 2.83 14.02 -3.77
CA GLU A 100 2.91 14.09 -2.32
C GLU A 100 1.67 13.43 -1.71
N PHE A 101 1.91 12.52 -0.77
CA PHE A 101 0.87 11.81 -0.02
C PHE A 101 0.99 12.11 1.46
N GLY A 102 -0.08 12.63 2.07
CA GLY A 102 -0.25 12.64 3.51
C GLY A 102 -0.44 11.21 4.01
N ALA A 103 0.27 10.83 5.06
CA ALA A 103 0.26 9.46 5.56
C ALA A 103 0.26 9.41 7.09
N PRO A 104 -0.39 8.36 7.68
CA PRO A 104 -0.38 8.16 9.10
C PRO A 104 1.00 7.68 9.61
N GLU A 105 1.27 7.90 10.89
CA GLU A 105 2.50 7.48 11.58
C GLU A 105 2.78 5.99 11.40
N ALA A 106 1.73 5.15 11.36
CA ALA A 106 1.86 3.70 11.15
C ALA A 106 2.57 3.32 9.83
N VAL A 107 2.57 4.22 8.84
CA VAL A 107 3.28 4.07 7.58
C VAL A 107 4.61 4.81 7.62
N LEU A 108 4.59 6.09 8.06
CA LEU A 108 5.77 6.97 8.02
C LEU A 108 6.93 6.47 8.87
N ARG A 109 6.68 5.79 9.98
CA ARG A 109 7.72 5.22 10.85
C ARG A 109 8.62 4.20 10.16
N TYR A 110 8.15 3.59 9.06
CA TYR A 110 8.92 2.63 8.26
C TYR A 110 9.41 3.21 6.94
N ALA A 111 8.99 4.44 6.63
CA ALA A 111 9.37 5.11 5.40
C ALA A 111 10.79 5.69 5.52
N VAL A 112 11.64 5.35 4.57
CA VAL A 112 13.00 5.91 4.45
C VAL A 112 13.23 6.39 3.02
N GLU A 113 13.95 7.48 2.85
CA GLU A 113 14.32 7.95 1.50
C GLU A 113 15.03 6.87 0.72
N LYS A 114 14.66 6.72 -0.56
CA LYS A 114 15.10 5.63 -1.47
C LYS A 114 14.60 4.23 -1.07
N GLY A 115 13.83 4.12 0.00
CA GLY A 115 13.08 2.91 0.32
C GLY A 115 11.82 2.77 -0.54
N SER A 116 10.99 1.79 -0.21
CA SER A 116 9.77 1.48 -0.93
C SER A 116 8.52 1.72 -0.08
N VAL A 117 7.43 2.07 -0.74
CA VAL A 117 6.09 2.14 -0.18
C VAL A 117 5.11 1.61 -1.20
N CYS A 118 4.04 0.97 -0.73
CA CYS A 118 2.94 0.57 -1.59
C CYS A 118 1.79 1.59 -1.48
N VAL A 119 1.36 2.13 -2.62
CA VAL A 119 0.22 3.05 -2.74
C VAL A 119 -0.80 2.40 -3.67
N ASP A 120 -1.99 2.10 -3.16
CA ASP A 120 -3.05 1.39 -3.92
C ASP A 120 -2.55 0.14 -4.68
N GLY A 121 -1.63 -0.63 -4.08
CA GLY A 121 -1.03 -1.82 -4.70
C GLY A 121 0.16 -1.54 -5.60
N ILE A 122 0.53 -0.28 -5.79
CA ILE A 122 1.65 0.12 -6.64
C ILE A 122 2.92 0.26 -5.77
N SER A 123 3.96 -0.50 -6.09
CA SER A 123 5.28 -0.36 -5.45
C SER A 123 5.99 0.89 -5.98
N LEU A 124 6.25 1.86 -5.12
CA LEU A 124 6.87 3.14 -5.46
C LEU A 124 8.10 3.40 -4.60
N THR A 125 9.07 4.11 -5.18
CA THR A 125 10.29 4.52 -4.46
C THR A 125 10.08 5.89 -3.82
N LEU A 126 10.39 5.98 -2.53
CA LEU A 126 10.33 7.21 -1.76
C LEU A 126 11.41 8.21 -2.20
N VAL A 127 11.01 9.43 -2.53
CA VAL A 127 11.92 10.53 -2.88
C VAL A 127 12.28 11.31 -1.62
N SER A 128 11.28 11.70 -0.82
CA SER A 128 11.48 12.37 0.46
C SER A 128 10.43 11.92 1.46
N VAL A 129 10.75 12.07 2.74
CA VAL A 129 9.86 11.73 3.86
C VAL A 129 9.88 12.88 4.87
N THR A 130 8.69 13.27 5.34
CA THR A 130 8.49 14.25 6.41
C THR A 130 7.78 13.61 7.60
N ARG A 131 7.42 14.41 8.61
CA ARG A 131 6.62 13.92 9.76
C ARG A 131 5.16 13.62 9.42
N GLY A 132 4.63 14.14 8.31
CA GLY A 132 3.20 14.01 7.96
C GLY A 132 2.96 13.52 6.53
N SER A 133 3.99 13.44 5.69
CA SER A 133 3.87 13.11 4.29
C SER A 133 5.13 12.44 3.74
N PHE A 134 5.00 11.89 2.55
CA PHE A 134 6.12 11.45 1.73
C PHE A 134 5.88 11.83 0.27
N THR A 135 6.95 11.87 -0.52
CA THR A 135 6.85 12.09 -1.96
C THR A 135 7.41 10.90 -2.74
N VAL A 136 6.84 10.70 -3.92
CA VAL A 136 7.29 9.71 -4.91
C VAL A 136 7.35 10.33 -6.29
N SER A 137 8.18 9.78 -7.18
CA SER A 137 8.22 10.17 -8.58
C SER A 137 7.39 9.19 -9.41
N VAL A 138 6.36 9.69 -10.09
CA VAL A 138 5.43 8.90 -10.90
C VAL A 138 5.72 9.15 -12.38
N LEU A 139 6.10 8.10 -13.09
CA LEU A 139 6.31 8.13 -14.53
C LEU A 139 4.98 8.15 -15.28
N PRO A 140 4.91 8.73 -16.48
CA PRO A 140 3.70 8.76 -17.30
C PRO A 140 3.09 7.37 -17.52
N GLN A 141 3.93 6.36 -17.71
CA GLN A 141 3.49 4.98 -17.88
C GLN A 141 2.80 4.42 -16.61
N THR A 142 3.31 4.73 -15.42
CA THR A 142 2.69 4.33 -14.15
C THR A 142 1.32 4.98 -14.01
N ARG A 143 1.24 6.28 -14.26
CA ARG A 143 -0.01 7.04 -14.22
C ARG A 143 -1.05 6.47 -15.19
N THR A 144 -0.67 6.17 -16.43
CA THR A 144 -1.60 5.67 -17.45
C THR A 144 -2.10 4.25 -17.18
N ASN A 145 -1.27 3.41 -16.57
CA ASN A 145 -1.58 1.99 -16.37
C ASN A 145 -2.15 1.65 -14.99
N THR A 146 -2.37 2.64 -14.14
CA THR A 146 -2.89 2.47 -12.77
C THR A 146 -4.01 3.47 -12.49
N ASN A 147 -4.69 3.29 -11.34
CA ASN A 147 -5.72 4.22 -10.90
C ASN A 147 -5.19 5.63 -10.61
N LEU A 148 -3.86 5.84 -10.49
CA LEU A 148 -3.27 7.16 -10.30
C LEU A 148 -3.67 8.13 -11.43
N GLY A 149 -3.99 7.63 -12.62
CA GLY A 149 -4.47 8.46 -13.74
C GLY A 149 -5.80 9.18 -13.46
N GLU A 150 -6.61 8.65 -12.55
CA GLU A 150 -7.93 9.16 -12.19
C GLU A 150 -7.92 9.92 -10.84
N LEU A 151 -6.84 9.81 -10.05
CA LEU A 151 -6.74 10.45 -8.74
C LEU A 151 -6.33 11.92 -8.86
N GLY A 152 -6.86 12.73 -7.93
CA GLY A 152 -6.55 14.15 -7.74
C GLY A 152 -6.29 14.49 -6.27
N GLU A 153 -5.98 15.76 -6.01
CA GLU A 153 -5.79 16.27 -4.66
C GLU A 153 -7.06 16.04 -3.81
N GLY A 154 -6.87 15.54 -2.59
CA GLY A 154 -7.92 15.16 -1.66
C GLY A 154 -8.37 13.70 -1.76
N ASP A 155 -8.00 12.97 -2.82
CA ASP A 155 -8.37 11.56 -2.96
C ASP A 155 -7.62 10.67 -1.96
N ARG A 156 -8.31 9.63 -1.51
CA ARG A 156 -7.81 8.68 -0.51
C ARG A 156 -7.19 7.48 -1.18
N VAL A 157 -6.04 7.04 -0.66
CA VAL A 157 -5.30 5.87 -1.14
C VAL A 157 -4.99 4.90 0.00
N ASN A 158 -4.90 3.62 -0.29
CA ASN A 158 -4.41 2.60 0.64
C ASN A 158 -2.89 2.62 0.68
N LEU A 159 -2.32 2.57 1.88
CA LEU A 159 -0.88 2.57 2.09
C LEU A 159 -0.45 1.31 2.83
N GLU A 160 0.59 0.65 2.31
CA GLU A 160 1.27 -0.45 2.98
C GLU A 160 2.76 -0.14 3.06
N ALA A 161 3.33 -0.17 4.26
CA ALA A 161 4.76 -0.01 4.49
C ALA A 161 5.50 -1.31 4.15
N ASP A 162 6.79 -1.20 3.79
CA ASP A 162 7.63 -2.37 3.56
C ASP A 162 7.66 -3.25 4.82
N VAL A 163 7.24 -4.50 4.68
CA VAL A 163 7.13 -5.48 5.76
C VAL A 163 8.48 -5.75 6.43
N ILE A 164 9.60 -5.56 5.72
CA ILE A 164 10.95 -5.75 6.28
C ILE A 164 11.18 -4.77 7.43
N GLY A 165 10.76 -3.50 7.29
CA GLY A 165 10.87 -2.50 8.36
C GLY A 165 10.14 -2.93 9.64
N LYS A 166 8.96 -3.52 9.51
CA LYS A 166 8.16 -4.03 10.63
C LYS A 166 8.86 -5.19 11.36
N TYR A 167 9.45 -6.13 10.60
CA TYR A 167 10.21 -7.24 11.20
C TYR A 167 11.48 -6.75 11.87
N VAL A 168 12.22 -5.83 11.25
CA VAL A 168 13.43 -5.24 11.83
C VAL A 168 13.10 -4.57 13.17
N GLU A 169 12.05 -3.73 13.22
CA GLU A 169 11.60 -3.11 14.45
C GLU A 169 11.27 -4.15 15.52
N ARG A 170 10.46 -5.15 15.17
CA ARG A 170 10.05 -6.21 16.12
C ARG A 170 11.23 -6.97 16.71
N LEU A 171 12.26 -7.23 15.91
CA LEU A 171 13.47 -7.93 16.35
C LEU A 171 14.39 -7.08 17.21
N LEU A 172 14.40 -5.76 17.01
CA LEU A 172 15.25 -4.83 17.74
C LEU A 172 14.59 -4.33 19.04
N ALA A 173 13.27 -4.26 19.14
CA ALA A 173 12.54 -3.74 20.29
C ALA A 173 13.02 -4.30 21.65
N PRO A 174 13.22 -5.62 21.85
CA PRO A 174 13.72 -6.16 23.12
C PRO A 174 15.15 -5.73 23.47
N ARG A 175 15.96 -5.36 22.49
CA ARG A 175 17.35 -4.88 22.71
C ARG A 175 17.37 -3.42 23.12
N ILE A 176 16.55 -2.60 22.49
CA ILE A 176 16.44 -1.16 22.80
C ILE A 176 15.95 -0.98 24.24
N GLU A 177 14.96 -1.75 24.68
CA GLU A 177 14.46 -1.71 26.08
C GLU A 177 15.57 -2.06 27.08
N ARG A 178 16.43 -3.05 26.79
CA ARG A 178 17.55 -3.43 27.67
C ARG A 178 18.59 -2.32 27.78
N PHE A 179 18.95 -1.65 26.67
CA PHE A 179 19.90 -0.54 26.68
C PHE A 179 19.35 0.64 27.49
N ALA A 180 18.09 1.03 27.28
CA ALA A 180 17.44 2.11 28.01
C ALA A 180 17.35 1.84 29.54
N THR A 181 17.20 0.58 29.94
CA THR A 181 17.17 0.18 31.37
C THR A 181 18.57 0.23 31.98
N THR A 182 19.61 -0.10 31.22
CA THR A 182 21.00 -0.09 31.70
C THR A 182 21.51 1.35 31.90
N GLU A 183 21.16 2.29 31.03
CA GLU A 183 21.54 3.70 31.17
C GLU A 183 20.91 4.33 32.41
N ARG A 184 19.63 4.08 32.72
CA ARG A 184 18.97 4.57 33.93
C ARG A 184 19.60 4.04 35.23
N SER A 185 20.02 2.78 35.23
CA SER A 185 20.66 2.17 36.39
C SER A 185 22.08 2.71 36.65
N VAL A 186 22.72 3.32 35.67
CA VAL A 186 24.04 3.99 35.84
C VAL A 186 23.87 5.43 36.29
N GLU A 187 22.82 6.15 35.87
CA GLU A 187 22.50 7.50 36.35
C GLU A 187 22.04 7.53 37.80
N ASP A 188 21.30 6.51 38.24
CA ASP A 188 20.84 6.39 39.64
C ASP A 188 21.95 5.94 40.64
N ALA A 189 23.13 5.59 40.15
CA ALA A 189 24.26 5.09 40.97
C ALA A 189 25.38 6.15 41.19
N VAL A 190 25.21 7.39 40.71
CA VAL A 190 26.09 8.53 40.91
C VAL A 190 25.42 9.60 41.77
#